data_57bd7a11349baa5c64bbd63e684aa046
#
_entry.id   57bd7a11349baa5c64bbd63e684aa046
#
_cell.length_a   1.000
_cell.length_b   1.000
_cell.length_c   1.000
_cell.angle_alpha   90.00
_cell.angle_beta   90.00
_cell.angle_gamma   90.00
#
_symmetry.space_group_name_H-M   'P 1'
#
loop_
_entity.id
_entity.type
_entity.pdbx_description
1 polymer ?
#
loop_
_entity_poly.entity_id
_entity_poly.type
_entity_poly.pdbx_seq_one_letter_code
_entity_poly.pdbx_strand_id
1 'polypeptide(L)'
;HTATVVARRLVDHVFSRYGVPIRILSDQGPEFESALMAELCRSYGIEKIRTSSYKPSTNGAIERFHRTLNSMLGKVITETQRDWDQYVGPVMSAYRSTIHRSTGYTPNFLVYGRETRAPIDLVLAVEDEPEGVGTSPDVFVDELLQRQRKAHSIARQTLGSAAERRKKDYDLHVRDREFNKGDWVYYFYPRRYRGRSPKWSRMYTGPF
;
A
#
# COMPACT_ATOMS: atom_id res chain seq x y z
N HIS A 1 10.45 -0.76 15.92
CA HIS A 1 10.98 -1.86 15.09
C HIS A 1 12.44 -1.56 14.77
N THR A 2 13.29 -2.60 14.74
CA THR A 2 14.70 -2.45 14.33
C THR A 2 14.87 -2.73 12.84
N ALA A 3 15.90 -2.15 12.22
CA ALA A 3 16.23 -2.41 10.82
C ALA A 3 16.39 -3.91 10.51
N THR A 4 16.98 -4.67 11.44
CA THR A 4 17.16 -6.13 11.33
C THR A 4 15.83 -6.87 11.21
N VAL A 5 14.84 -6.49 12.01
CA VAL A 5 13.50 -7.11 11.96
C VAL A 5 12.81 -6.77 10.64
N VAL A 6 12.91 -5.53 10.17
CA VAL A 6 12.32 -5.11 8.89
C VAL A 6 12.98 -5.86 7.73
N ALA A 7 14.30 -5.90 7.67
CA ALA A 7 15.05 -6.59 6.62
C ALA A 7 14.68 -8.09 6.56
N ARG A 8 14.66 -8.76 7.72
CA ARG A 8 14.27 -10.17 7.81
C ARG A 8 12.84 -10.39 7.31
N ARG A 9 11.89 -9.56 7.74
CA ARG A 9 10.49 -9.67 7.29
C ARG A 9 10.34 -9.45 5.79
N LEU A 10 11.10 -8.55 5.19
CA LEU A 10 11.10 -8.37 3.75
C LEU A 10 11.59 -9.64 3.03
N VAL A 11 12.70 -10.23 3.49
CA VAL A 11 13.23 -11.46 2.89
C VAL A 11 12.26 -12.62 3.08
N ASP A 12 11.86 -12.91 4.32
CA ASP A 12 11.09 -14.12 4.67
C ASP A 12 9.65 -14.09 4.17
N HIS A 13 9.01 -12.92 4.10
CA HIS A 13 7.58 -12.83 3.81
C HIS A 13 7.23 -12.12 2.50
N VAL A 14 8.15 -11.35 1.94
CA VAL A 14 7.91 -10.65 0.68
C VAL A 14 8.73 -11.25 -0.44
N PHE A 15 10.05 -11.24 -0.34
CA PHE A 15 10.92 -11.69 -1.43
C PHE A 15 10.77 -13.20 -1.70
N SER A 16 10.65 -14.01 -0.65
CA SER A 16 10.45 -15.46 -0.77
C SER A 16 9.11 -15.86 -1.40
N ARG A 17 8.10 -14.98 -1.35
CA ARG A 17 6.73 -15.28 -1.84
C ARG A 17 6.41 -14.63 -3.18
N TYR A 18 6.88 -13.40 -3.37
CA TYR A 18 6.50 -12.55 -4.51
C TYR A 18 7.68 -12.20 -5.41
N GLY A 19 8.87 -12.69 -5.05
CA GLY A 19 10.11 -12.31 -5.72
C GLY A 19 10.67 -10.96 -5.24
N VAL A 20 11.88 -10.68 -5.70
CA VAL A 20 12.58 -9.44 -5.38
C VAL A 20 12.01 -8.29 -6.18
N PRO A 21 11.58 -7.18 -5.56
CA PRO A 21 11.03 -6.03 -6.29
C PRO A 21 12.15 -5.24 -6.98
N ILE A 22 11.82 -4.62 -8.10
CA ILE A 22 12.74 -3.69 -8.79
C ILE A 22 12.95 -2.43 -7.94
N ARG A 23 11.90 -1.98 -7.23
CA ARG A 23 11.90 -0.73 -6.46
C ARG A 23 11.19 -0.90 -5.13
N ILE A 24 11.74 -0.25 -4.09
CA ILE A 24 11.09 -0.11 -2.79
C ILE A 24 10.92 1.37 -2.47
N LEU A 25 9.67 1.79 -2.25
CA LEU A 25 9.34 3.11 -1.75
C LEU A 25 9.12 3.04 -0.23
N SER A 26 9.86 3.83 0.52
CA SER A 26 9.68 3.95 1.98
C SER A 26 9.64 5.41 2.43
N ASP A 27 9.16 5.63 3.64
CA ASP A 27 9.42 6.90 4.34
C ASP A 27 10.88 6.95 4.81
N GLN A 28 11.22 8.04 5.51
CA GLN A 28 12.57 8.27 6.03
C GLN A 28 12.70 7.78 7.49
N GLY A 29 11.98 6.73 7.85
CA GLY A 29 12.14 6.09 9.15
C GLY A 29 13.57 5.55 9.35
N PRO A 30 14.14 5.63 10.56
CA PRO A 30 15.53 5.22 10.82
C PRO A 30 15.78 3.75 10.46
N GLU A 31 14.79 2.89 10.54
CA GLU A 31 14.87 1.49 10.14
C GLU A 31 15.09 1.32 8.62
N PHE A 32 14.50 2.20 7.81
CA PHE A 32 14.64 2.20 6.35
C PHE A 32 15.89 2.95 5.88
N GLU A 33 16.40 3.90 6.68
CA GLU A 33 17.60 4.68 6.36
C GLU A 33 18.89 4.05 6.91
N SER A 34 18.81 2.86 7.47
CA SER A 34 19.94 2.15 8.05
C SER A 34 20.92 1.62 6.99
N ALA A 35 22.18 1.47 7.37
CA ALA A 35 23.21 0.83 6.54
C ALA A 35 22.82 -0.61 6.14
N LEU A 36 22.18 -1.35 7.04
CA LEU A 36 21.67 -2.71 6.77
C LEU A 36 20.65 -2.72 5.63
N MET A 37 19.70 -1.76 5.62
CA MET A 37 18.70 -1.68 4.57
C MET A 37 19.33 -1.26 3.23
N ALA A 38 20.31 -0.35 3.25
CA ALA A 38 21.04 0.04 2.06
C ALA A 38 21.82 -1.15 1.47
N GLU A 39 22.46 -1.95 2.32
CA GLU A 39 23.17 -3.17 1.92
C GLU A 39 22.24 -4.22 1.34
N LEU A 40 21.08 -4.45 1.99
CA LEU A 40 20.05 -5.36 1.50
C LEU A 40 19.61 -4.95 0.09
N CYS A 41 19.26 -3.67 -0.11
CA CYS A 41 18.84 -3.18 -1.43
C CYS A 41 19.94 -3.35 -2.48
N ARG A 42 21.18 -3.05 -2.13
CA ARG A 42 22.33 -3.22 -3.03
C ARG A 42 22.56 -4.68 -3.42
N SER A 43 22.53 -5.60 -2.46
CA SER A 43 22.76 -7.04 -2.68
C SER A 43 21.70 -7.69 -3.56
N TYR A 44 20.47 -7.20 -3.48
CA TYR A 44 19.34 -7.69 -4.31
C TYR A 44 19.09 -6.86 -5.57
N GLY A 45 19.89 -5.83 -5.85
CA GLY A 45 19.70 -4.95 -7.02
C GLY A 45 18.42 -4.12 -6.97
N ILE A 46 17.97 -3.75 -5.76
CA ILE A 46 16.72 -3.01 -5.54
C ILE A 46 16.99 -1.50 -5.55
N GLU A 47 16.25 -0.76 -6.37
CA GLU A 47 16.24 0.71 -6.33
C GLU A 47 15.40 1.20 -5.14
N LYS A 48 16.07 1.83 -4.16
CA LYS A 48 15.37 2.41 -3.00
C LYS A 48 14.95 3.84 -3.30
N ILE A 49 13.65 4.10 -3.21
CA ILE A 49 13.04 5.43 -3.40
C ILE A 49 12.52 5.93 -2.04
N ARG A 50 12.76 7.21 -1.75
CA ARG A 50 12.31 7.88 -0.54
C ARG A 50 11.07 8.73 -0.80
N THR A 51 10.15 8.76 0.16
CA THR A 51 9.09 9.76 0.12
C THR A 51 9.67 11.14 0.44
N SER A 52 9.11 12.18 -0.17
CA SER A 52 9.50 13.56 0.15
C SER A 52 9.05 13.91 1.57
N SER A 53 9.95 14.51 2.35
CA SER A 53 9.61 15.07 3.66
C SER A 53 8.47 16.07 3.51
N TYR A 54 7.49 16.01 4.42
CA TYR A 54 6.35 16.94 4.47
C TYR A 54 5.39 16.90 3.27
N LYS A 55 5.48 15.90 2.38
CA LYS A 55 4.52 15.67 1.31
C LYS A 55 3.73 14.37 1.53
N PRO A 56 2.66 14.38 2.35
CA PRO A 56 1.89 13.20 2.72
C PRO A 56 1.33 12.45 1.51
N SER A 57 1.07 13.15 0.41
CA SER A 57 0.51 12.54 -0.81
C SER A 57 1.36 11.42 -1.39
N THR A 58 2.68 11.44 -1.16
CA THR A 58 3.60 10.42 -1.67
C THR A 58 3.35 9.05 -1.02
N ASN A 59 2.91 9.02 0.23
CA ASN A 59 2.57 7.80 0.97
C ASN A 59 1.06 7.55 1.10
N GLY A 60 0.25 8.36 0.40
CA GLY A 60 -1.20 8.38 0.58
C GLY A 60 -1.91 7.06 0.24
N ALA A 61 -1.29 6.14 -0.52
CA ALA A 61 -1.86 4.81 -0.76
C ALA A 61 -1.80 3.95 0.51
N ILE A 62 -0.67 3.96 1.20
CA ILE A 62 -0.45 3.22 2.45
C ILE A 62 -1.32 3.81 3.57
N GLU A 63 -1.41 5.14 3.67
CA GLU A 63 -2.26 5.80 4.66
C GLU A 63 -3.74 5.44 4.48
N ARG A 64 -4.23 5.43 3.25
CA ARG A 64 -5.60 4.99 2.94
C ARG A 64 -5.82 3.52 3.29
N PHE A 65 -4.85 2.66 2.97
CA PHE A 65 -4.91 1.26 3.36
C PHE A 65 -4.99 1.09 4.88
N HIS A 66 -4.14 1.77 5.64
CA HIS A 66 -4.18 1.73 7.12
C HIS A 66 -5.51 2.21 7.68
N ARG A 67 -6.09 3.27 7.09
CA ARG A 67 -7.43 3.75 7.48
C ARG A 67 -8.49 2.68 7.24
N THR A 68 -8.46 2.02 6.10
CA THR A 68 -9.38 0.92 5.78
C THR A 68 -9.20 -0.25 6.74
N LEU A 69 -7.95 -0.68 6.97
CA LEU A 69 -7.63 -1.76 7.89
C LEU A 69 -8.11 -1.46 9.31
N ASN A 70 -7.82 -0.27 9.83
CA ASN A 70 -8.26 0.15 11.16
C ASN A 70 -9.80 0.20 11.26
N SER A 71 -10.48 0.66 10.20
CA SER A 71 -11.94 0.66 10.15
C SER A 71 -12.53 -0.75 10.15
N MET A 72 -11.89 -1.70 9.45
CA MET A 72 -12.33 -3.10 9.43
C MET A 72 -12.08 -3.77 10.78
N LEU A 73 -10.90 -3.59 11.36
CA LEU A 73 -10.55 -4.11 12.69
C LEU A 73 -11.50 -3.57 13.76
N GLY A 74 -11.79 -2.28 13.76
CA GLY A 74 -12.70 -1.67 14.71
C GLY A 74 -14.14 -2.21 14.70
N LYS A 75 -14.51 -3.00 13.67
CA LYS A 75 -15.82 -3.65 13.58
C LYS A 75 -15.84 -5.06 14.18
N VAL A 76 -14.69 -5.69 14.35
CA VAL A 76 -14.58 -7.10 14.77
C VAL A 76 -13.88 -7.30 16.09
N ILE A 77 -13.07 -6.34 16.54
CA ILE A 77 -12.38 -6.43 17.85
C ILE A 77 -13.35 -6.23 19.00
N THR A 78 -13.04 -6.84 20.13
CA THR A 78 -13.83 -6.71 21.37
C THR A 78 -13.68 -5.32 21.99
N GLU A 79 -14.53 -4.99 22.97
CA GLU A 79 -14.45 -3.72 23.69
C GLU A 79 -13.11 -3.50 24.39
N THR A 80 -12.44 -4.56 24.81
CA THR A 80 -11.13 -4.49 25.47
C THR A 80 -9.99 -4.15 24.50
N GLN A 81 -10.18 -4.34 23.21
CA GLN A 81 -9.21 -4.10 22.13
C GLN A 81 -7.86 -4.83 22.30
N ARG A 82 -7.82 -5.86 23.16
CA ARG A 82 -6.58 -6.61 23.44
C ARG A 82 -6.35 -7.78 22.50
N ASP A 83 -7.32 -8.12 21.70
CA ASP A 83 -7.41 -9.28 20.80
C ASP A 83 -7.26 -8.91 19.32
N TRP A 84 -6.88 -7.65 19.01
CA TRP A 84 -6.83 -7.13 17.65
C TRP A 84 -5.92 -7.92 16.72
N ASP A 85 -4.84 -8.48 17.23
CA ASP A 85 -3.84 -9.25 16.48
C ASP A 85 -4.41 -10.56 15.94
N GLN A 86 -5.37 -11.17 16.63
CA GLN A 86 -6.06 -12.38 16.19
C GLN A 86 -6.95 -12.14 14.96
N TYR A 87 -7.46 -10.92 14.81
CA TYR A 87 -8.35 -10.56 13.70
C TYR A 87 -7.61 -10.03 12.46
N VAL A 88 -6.31 -9.71 12.56
CA VAL A 88 -5.54 -9.19 11.42
C VAL A 88 -5.56 -10.15 10.25
N GLY A 89 -5.35 -11.44 10.49
CA GLY A 89 -5.36 -12.48 9.45
C GLY A 89 -6.70 -12.57 8.70
N PRO A 90 -7.81 -12.85 9.42
CA PRO A 90 -9.15 -12.89 8.84
C PRO A 90 -9.56 -11.60 8.11
N VAL A 91 -9.31 -10.43 8.71
CA VAL A 91 -9.61 -9.13 8.12
C VAL A 91 -8.82 -8.90 6.84
N MET A 92 -7.54 -9.27 6.83
CA MET A 92 -6.71 -9.17 5.62
C MET A 92 -7.12 -10.16 4.54
N SER A 93 -7.60 -11.34 4.90
CA SER A 93 -8.17 -12.30 3.95
C SER A 93 -9.41 -11.71 3.28
N ALA A 94 -10.35 -11.19 4.05
CA ALA A 94 -11.54 -10.52 3.54
C ALA A 94 -11.19 -9.32 2.63
N TYR A 95 -10.22 -8.49 3.03
CA TYR A 95 -9.75 -7.37 2.22
C TYR A 95 -9.20 -7.83 0.86
N ARG A 96 -8.39 -8.90 0.84
CA ARG A 96 -7.78 -9.44 -0.39
C ARG A 96 -8.79 -10.11 -1.32
N SER A 97 -9.91 -10.57 -0.80
CA SER A 97 -11.00 -11.18 -1.56
C SER A 97 -12.10 -10.18 -1.96
N THR A 98 -11.94 -8.90 -1.60
CA THR A 98 -12.90 -7.86 -1.97
C THR A 98 -12.45 -7.11 -3.22
N ILE A 99 -13.37 -6.84 -4.15
CA ILE A 99 -13.09 -6.08 -5.36
C ILE A 99 -12.73 -4.63 -5.01
N HIS A 100 -11.57 -4.19 -5.46
CA HIS A 100 -11.10 -2.82 -5.27
C HIS A 100 -11.58 -1.91 -6.38
N ARG A 101 -12.27 -0.84 -6.01
CA ARG A 101 -12.80 0.15 -6.98
C ARG A 101 -11.71 0.74 -7.90
N SER A 102 -10.47 0.84 -7.43
CA SER A 102 -9.37 1.40 -8.20
C SER A 102 -8.78 0.48 -9.25
N THR A 103 -9.00 -0.83 -9.12
CA THR A 103 -8.48 -1.86 -10.04
C THR A 103 -9.58 -2.59 -10.78
N GLY A 104 -10.79 -2.66 -10.20
CA GLY A 104 -11.90 -3.47 -10.70
C GLY A 104 -11.77 -4.96 -10.39
N TYR A 105 -10.71 -5.36 -9.68
CA TYR A 105 -10.42 -6.76 -9.33
C TYR A 105 -10.10 -6.91 -7.86
N THR A 106 -10.13 -8.13 -7.36
CA THR A 106 -9.62 -8.48 -6.04
C THR A 106 -8.08 -8.51 -6.06
N PRO A 107 -7.40 -8.19 -4.96
CA PRO A 107 -5.96 -8.39 -4.83
C PRO A 107 -5.53 -9.85 -5.08
N ASN A 108 -6.33 -10.82 -4.60
CA ASN A 108 -6.05 -12.24 -4.81
C ASN A 108 -6.03 -12.59 -6.30
N PHE A 109 -7.03 -12.16 -7.05
CA PHE A 109 -7.08 -12.43 -8.49
C PHE A 109 -5.89 -11.81 -9.24
N LEU A 110 -5.51 -10.58 -8.90
CA LEU A 110 -4.37 -9.90 -9.55
C LEU A 110 -3.03 -10.58 -9.25
N VAL A 111 -2.89 -11.22 -8.09
CA VAL A 111 -1.64 -11.89 -7.69
C VAL A 111 -1.59 -13.34 -8.15
N TYR A 112 -2.68 -14.07 -7.96
CA TYR A 112 -2.72 -15.53 -8.16
C TYR A 112 -3.39 -15.96 -9.48
N GLY A 113 -4.07 -15.04 -10.17
CA GLY A 113 -4.85 -15.33 -11.38
C GLY A 113 -6.17 -16.04 -11.12
N ARG A 114 -6.50 -16.28 -9.87
CA ARG A 114 -7.75 -16.91 -9.41
C ARG A 114 -8.23 -16.28 -8.11
N GLU A 115 -9.50 -16.44 -7.81
CA GLU A 115 -10.04 -16.12 -6.47
C GLU A 115 -9.59 -17.18 -5.45
N THR A 116 -9.53 -16.79 -4.20
CA THR A 116 -9.24 -17.72 -3.10
C THR A 116 -10.53 -18.16 -2.45
N ARG A 117 -10.68 -19.44 -2.22
CA ARG A 117 -11.80 -19.99 -1.46
C ARG A 117 -11.81 -19.44 -0.04
N ALA A 118 -12.94 -18.91 0.37
CA ALA A 118 -13.20 -18.55 1.76
C ALA A 118 -13.78 -19.77 2.53
N PRO A 119 -13.62 -19.83 3.86
CA PRO A 119 -14.24 -20.89 4.65
C PRO A 119 -15.75 -21.03 4.44
N ILE A 120 -16.44 -19.93 4.14
CA ILE A 120 -17.87 -19.93 3.85
C ILE A 120 -18.21 -20.68 2.55
N ASP A 121 -17.35 -20.64 1.55
CA ASP A 121 -17.56 -21.33 0.27
C ASP A 121 -17.56 -22.84 0.47
N LEU A 122 -16.76 -23.33 1.43
CA LEU A 122 -16.76 -24.75 1.82
C LEU A 122 -18.06 -25.17 2.53
N VAL A 123 -18.59 -24.26 3.37
CA VAL A 123 -19.86 -24.50 4.08
C VAL A 123 -21.05 -24.50 3.12
N LEU A 124 -21.03 -23.60 2.14
CA LEU A 124 -22.09 -23.48 1.14
C LEU A 124 -21.95 -24.49 -0.01
N ALA A 125 -20.94 -25.37 0.04
CA ALA A 125 -20.63 -26.34 -1.00
C ALA A 125 -20.60 -25.69 -2.41
N VAL A 126 -20.03 -24.48 -2.50
CA VAL A 126 -19.80 -23.81 -3.77
C VAL A 126 -18.77 -24.64 -4.51
N GLU A 127 -19.23 -25.43 -5.49
CA GLU A 127 -18.35 -26.16 -6.37
C GLU A 127 -17.63 -25.14 -7.27
N ASP A 128 -16.30 -25.12 -7.22
CA ASP A 128 -15.55 -24.47 -8.29
C ASP A 128 -15.88 -25.29 -9.56
N GLU A 129 -16.32 -24.62 -10.60
CA GLU A 129 -16.28 -25.28 -11.90
C GLU A 129 -14.84 -25.77 -12.09
N PRO A 130 -14.64 -27.04 -12.39
CA PRO A 130 -13.30 -27.60 -12.53
C PRO A 130 -12.62 -26.88 -13.71
N GLU A 131 -11.86 -25.82 -13.39
CA GLU A 131 -11.05 -25.13 -14.38
C GLU A 131 -10.08 -26.16 -14.98
N GLY A 132 -10.28 -26.52 -16.22
CA GLY A 132 -9.33 -27.32 -16.98
C GLY A 132 -9.46 -28.84 -16.89
N VAL A 133 -10.59 -29.40 -16.45
CA VAL A 133 -10.84 -30.83 -16.62
C VAL A 133 -10.96 -31.16 -18.14
N GLY A 134 -9.91 -31.75 -18.68
CA GLY A 134 -9.83 -32.15 -20.12
C GLY A 134 -8.92 -31.28 -20.99
N THR A 135 -8.35 -30.18 -20.47
CA THR A 135 -7.40 -29.36 -21.21
C THR A 135 -5.96 -29.85 -20.99
N SER A 136 -5.12 -29.82 -22.01
CA SER A 136 -3.70 -30.14 -21.82
C SER A 136 -3.05 -29.10 -20.89
N PRO A 137 -2.01 -29.48 -20.11
CA PRO A 137 -1.33 -28.55 -19.20
C PRO A 137 -0.87 -27.26 -19.88
N ASP A 138 -0.43 -27.34 -21.14
CA ASP A 138 0.06 -26.20 -21.91
C ASP A 138 -1.07 -25.19 -22.22
N VAL A 139 -2.23 -25.69 -22.62
CA VAL A 139 -3.42 -24.87 -22.90
C VAL A 139 -3.90 -24.19 -21.62
N PHE A 140 -3.92 -24.91 -20.51
CA PHE A 140 -4.28 -24.33 -19.19
C PHE A 140 -3.35 -23.19 -18.79
N VAL A 141 -2.04 -23.37 -18.94
CA VAL A 141 -1.04 -22.34 -18.62
C VAL A 141 -1.22 -21.12 -19.51
N ASP A 142 -1.42 -21.31 -20.82
CA ASP A 142 -1.62 -20.19 -21.74
C ASP A 142 -2.90 -19.41 -21.43
N GLU A 143 -4.00 -20.09 -21.14
CA GLU A 143 -5.26 -19.45 -20.74
C GLU A 143 -5.10 -18.66 -19.44
N LEU A 144 -4.41 -19.21 -18.42
CA LEU A 144 -4.13 -18.54 -17.17
C LEU A 144 -3.31 -17.27 -17.41
N LEU A 145 -2.24 -17.36 -18.20
CA LEU A 145 -1.39 -16.22 -18.52
C LEU A 145 -2.13 -15.13 -19.30
N GLN A 146 -2.98 -15.52 -20.25
CA GLN A 146 -3.81 -14.56 -21.00
C GLN A 146 -4.81 -13.87 -20.09
N ARG A 147 -5.48 -14.60 -19.18
CA ARG A 147 -6.42 -14.08 -18.19
C ARG A 147 -5.75 -13.07 -17.28
N GLN A 148 -4.57 -13.40 -16.76
CA GLN A 148 -3.78 -12.49 -15.91
C GLN A 148 -3.32 -11.24 -16.68
N ARG A 149 -2.79 -11.40 -17.91
CA ARG A 149 -2.38 -10.26 -18.73
C ARG A 149 -3.54 -9.30 -19.00
N LYS A 150 -4.71 -9.82 -19.33
CA LYS A 150 -5.94 -9.04 -19.55
C LYS A 150 -6.34 -8.29 -18.28
N ALA A 151 -6.40 -8.98 -17.13
CA ALA A 151 -6.74 -8.35 -15.85
C ALA A 151 -5.76 -7.25 -15.46
N HIS A 152 -4.46 -7.49 -15.61
CA HIS A 152 -3.42 -6.49 -15.34
C HIS A 152 -3.50 -5.28 -16.28
N SER A 153 -3.84 -5.50 -17.56
CA SER A 153 -4.04 -4.41 -18.52
C SER A 153 -5.21 -3.51 -18.10
N ILE A 154 -6.36 -4.11 -17.79
CA ILE A 154 -7.55 -3.38 -17.33
C ILE A 154 -7.28 -2.66 -16.01
N ALA A 155 -6.64 -3.33 -15.04
CA ALA A 155 -6.28 -2.72 -13.77
C ALA A 155 -5.35 -1.51 -13.94
N ARG A 156 -4.34 -1.59 -14.82
CA ARG A 156 -3.46 -0.46 -15.14
C ARG A 156 -4.21 0.72 -15.76
N GLN A 157 -5.13 0.44 -16.69
CA GLN A 157 -5.95 1.48 -17.31
C GLN A 157 -6.84 2.19 -16.28
N THR A 158 -7.51 1.41 -15.43
CA THR A 158 -8.37 1.94 -14.36
C THR A 158 -7.57 2.76 -13.35
N LEU A 159 -6.39 2.29 -12.95
CA LEU A 159 -5.47 3.03 -12.08
C LEU A 159 -4.99 4.34 -12.73
N GLY A 160 -4.67 4.33 -14.03
CA GLY A 160 -4.29 5.51 -14.80
C GLY A 160 -5.41 6.57 -14.77
N SER A 161 -6.63 6.19 -15.14
CA SER A 161 -7.79 7.08 -15.12
C SER A 161 -8.11 7.60 -13.72
N ALA A 162 -7.91 6.78 -12.67
CA ALA A 162 -8.08 7.22 -11.30
C ALA A 162 -6.97 8.19 -10.84
N ALA A 163 -5.74 8.03 -11.36
CA ALA A 163 -4.64 8.94 -11.08
C ALA A 163 -4.85 10.30 -11.77
N GLU A 164 -5.29 10.30 -13.01
CA GLU A 164 -5.63 11.53 -13.75
C GLU A 164 -6.75 12.32 -13.09
N ARG A 165 -7.83 11.65 -12.66
CA ARG A 165 -8.90 12.30 -11.90
C ARG A 165 -8.39 12.94 -10.63
N ARG A 166 -7.60 12.21 -9.84
CA ARG A 166 -6.99 12.75 -8.61
C ARG A 166 -6.06 13.93 -8.88
N LYS A 167 -5.32 13.90 -10.00
CA LYS A 167 -4.49 15.01 -10.41
C LYS A 167 -5.36 16.24 -10.74
N LYS A 168 -6.41 16.08 -11.54
CA LYS A 168 -7.34 17.18 -11.85
C LYS A 168 -7.96 17.79 -10.58
N ASP A 169 -8.44 16.93 -9.66
CA ASP A 169 -9.01 17.39 -8.39
C ASP A 169 -7.97 18.12 -7.53
N TYR A 170 -6.73 17.67 -7.52
CA TYR A 170 -5.64 18.34 -6.84
C TYR A 170 -5.32 19.69 -7.47
N ASP A 171 -5.17 19.73 -8.79
CA ASP A 171 -4.83 20.96 -9.55
C ASP A 171 -5.92 22.03 -9.40
N LEU A 172 -7.20 21.65 -9.29
CA LEU A 172 -8.30 22.58 -8.99
C LEU A 172 -8.18 23.27 -7.62
N HIS A 173 -7.50 22.64 -6.65
CA HIS A 173 -7.33 23.17 -5.30
C HIS A 173 -5.95 23.83 -5.09
N VAL A 174 -5.03 23.64 -6.03
CA VAL A 174 -3.74 24.31 -6.02
C VAL A 174 -3.96 25.74 -6.52
N ARG A 175 -3.77 26.69 -5.61
CA ARG A 175 -3.68 28.11 -5.98
C ARG A 175 -2.18 28.42 -6.14
N ASP A 176 -1.77 28.84 -7.32
CA ASP A 176 -0.46 29.41 -7.52
C ASP A 176 -0.40 30.68 -6.66
N ARG A 177 0.44 30.62 -5.63
CA ARG A 177 0.75 31.79 -4.81
C ARG A 177 2.11 32.26 -5.21
N GLU A 178 2.16 33.35 -5.95
CA GLU A 178 3.39 34.07 -6.18
C GLU A 178 3.67 34.97 -4.99
N PHE A 179 4.90 34.91 -4.47
CA PHE A 179 5.36 35.79 -3.41
C PHE A 179 6.30 36.81 -4.01
N ASN A 180 6.03 38.07 -3.75
CA ASN A 180 6.87 39.17 -4.18
C ASN A 180 7.77 39.65 -3.02
N LYS A 181 8.87 40.29 -3.36
CA LYS A 181 9.74 40.91 -2.36
C LYS A 181 8.96 42.01 -1.62
N GLY A 182 8.80 41.85 -0.30
CA GLY A 182 8.03 42.77 0.55
C GLY A 182 6.70 42.17 1.04
N ASP A 183 6.30 40.99 0.57
CA ASP A 183 5.11 40.30 1.07
C ASP A 183 5.35 39.75 2.48
N TRP A 184 4.37 39.91 3.35
CA TRP A 184 4.40 39.31 4.66
C TRP A 184 4.09 37.83 4.57
N VAL A 185 5.03 36.96 5.01
CA VAL A 185 4.91 35.51 4.89
C VAL A 185 5.04 34.82 6.24
N TYR A 186 4.27 33.73 6.41
CA TYR A 186 4.48 32.76 7.45
C TYR A 186 5.31 31.61 6.91
N TYR A 187 6.44 31.35 7.53
CA TYR A 187 7.33 30.26 7.15
C TYR A 187 6.97 28.98 7.91
N PHE A 188 6.76 27.90 7.18
CA PHE A 188 6.50 26.59 7.76
C PHE A 188 7.80 26.00 8.30
N TYR A 189 7.94 25.95 9.62
CA TYR A 189 9.13 25.46 10.29
C TYR A 189 8.78 24.48 11.42
N PRO A 190 8.54 23.19 11.09
CA PRO A 190 8.15 22.18 12.05
C PRO A 190 9.35 21.76 12.90
N ARG A 191 9.54 22.40 14.04
CA ARG A 191 10.54 22.00 15.03
C ARG A 191 9.98 20.87 15.90
N ARG A 192 10.77 19.81 16.08
CA ARG A 192 10.49 18.78 17.06
C ARG A 192 11.25 19.12 18.36
N TYR A 193 10.53 19.40 19.41
CA TYR A 193 11.12 19.59 20.74
C TYR A 193 10.97 18.29 21.53
N ARG A 194 12.05 17.88 22.22
CA ARG A 194 12.02 16.70 23.09
C ARG A 194 11.00 16.90 24.19
N GLY A 195 10.11 15.95 24.41
CA GLY A 195 9.05 16.02 25.43
C GLY A 195 7.81 16.82 25.04
N ARG A 196 7.70 17.33 23.81
CA ARG A 196 6.51 18.03 23.33
C ARG A 196 5.87 17.28 22.15
N SER A 197 4.53 17.20 22.15
CA SER A 197 3.80 16.64 21.02
C SER A 197 3.86 17.58 19.81
N PRO A 198 4.34 17.13 18.64
CA PRO A 198 4.34 17.96 17.43
C PRO A 198 2.94 18.41 17.01
N LYS A 199 1.90 17.65 17.38
CA LYS A 199 0.50 17.96 17.05
C LYS A 199 0.00 19.25 17.70
N TRP A 200 0.61 19.68 18.80
CA TRP A 200 0.21 20.88 19.56
C TRP A 200 1.23 22.03 19.42
N SER A 201 2.26 21.82 18.61
CA SER A 201 3.27 22.85 18.34
C SER A 201 2.84 23.74 17.18
N ARG A 202 3.10 25.04 17.30
CA ARG A 202 2.91 25.96 16.16
C ARG A 202 3.95 25.61 15.09
N MET A 203 3.48 25.28 13.91
CA MET A 203 4.34 24.86 12.77
C MET A 203 4.74 26.02 11.87
N TYR A 204 4.15 27.18 12.07
CA TYR A 204 4.44 28.39 11.30
C TYR A 204 5.08 29.43 12.19
N THR A 205 6.10 30.10 11.68
CA THR A 205 6.77 31.26 12.28
C THR A 205 6.63 32.46 11.38
N GLY A 206 6.49 33.65 11.94
CA GLY A 206 6.26 34.90 11.23
C GLY A 206 5.19 35.77 11.90
N PRO A 207 4.71 36.81 11.24
CA PRO A 207 5.06 37.19 9.85
C PRO A 207 6.49 37.76 9.71
N PHE A 208 7.13 37.50 8.59
CA PHE A 208 8.42 38.06 8.22
C PHE A 208 8.28 38.94 7.00
#